data_4fd028ca3ae6411e0b58337c1b83b5a3
#
_entry.id   4fd028ca3ae6411e0b58337c1b83b5a3
#
_cell.length_a   1.000
_cell.length_b   1.000
_cell.length_c   1.000
_cell.angle_alpha   90.00
_cell.angle_beta   90.00
_cell.angle_gamma   90.00
#
_symmetry.space_group_name_H-M   'P 1'
#
loop_
_entity.id
_entity.type
_entity.pdbx_description
1 polymer ?
#
loop_
_entity_poly.entity_id
_entity_poly.type
_entity_poly.pdbx_seq_one_letter_code
_entity_poly.pdbx_strand_id
1 'polypeptide(L)'
;VVFFRGETLLAQMDLIADYPERAMAYIGLFMMEASVQQAGIGTRIVEDLCRHLAEEGIRTVRLCWVKGNPQAEHFWRKNQFAPIRETQSMSGQTVVLAERRLK
;
A
#
# COMPACT_ATOMS: atom_id res chain seq x y z
N VAL A 1 2.77 -6.09 9.42
CA VAL A 1 1.46 -6.77 9.37
C VAL A 1 1.53 -7.92 8.40
N VAL A 2 1.06 -9.08 8.80
CA VAL A 2 1.00 -10.26 7.95
C VAL A 2 -0.44 -10.72 7.82
N PHE A 3 -0.75 -11.33 6.69
CA PHE A 3 -2.10 -11.83 6.38
C PHE A 3 -2.01 -13.32 6.07
N PHE A 4 -2.86 -14.11 6.70
CA PHE A 4 -2.87 -15.55 6.54
C PHE A 4 -4.25 -16.07 6.12
N ARG A 5 -4.25 -17.21 5.45
CA ARG A 5 -5.44 -18.03 5.28
C ARG A 5 -5.08 -19.41 5.86
N GLY A 6 -5.65 -19.74 7.04
CA GLY A 6 -5.19 -20.90 7.78
C GLY A 6 -3.72 -20.73 8.15
N GLU A 7 -2.88 -21.66 7.71
CA GLU A 7 -1.43 -21.59 7.95
C GLU A 7 -0.67 -21.01 6.76
N THR A 8 -1.36 -20.63 5.68
CA THR A 8 -0.72 -20.13 4.47
C THR A 8 -0.55 -18.62 4.56
N LEU A 9 0.69 -18.14 4.43
CA LEU A 9 0.98 -16.71 4.36
C LEU A 9 0.48 -16.18 3.03
N LEU A 10 -0.41 -15.20 3.06
CA LEU A 10 -0.95 -14.56 1.85
C LEU A 10 -0.19 -13.30 1.48
N ALA A 11 0.11 -12.48 2.47
CA ALA A 11 0.75 -11.19 2.22
C ALA A 11 1.47 -10.69 3.46
N GLN A 12 2.42 -9.79 3.23
CA GLN A 12 3.16 -9.11 4.29
C GLN A 12 3.23 -7.63 3.95
N MET A 13 3.03 -6.78 4.95
CA MET A 13 3.00 -5.34 4.76
C MET A 13 3.68 -4.64 5.93
N ASP A 14 4.56 -3.69 5.61
CA ASP A 14 5.10 -2.78 6.60
C ASP A 14 4.25 -1.53 6.61
N LEU A 15 3.77 -1.16 7.79
CA LEU A 15 2.86 -0.04 7.94
C LEU A 15 3.33 0.84 9.09
N ILE A 16 3.40 2.14 8.85
CA ILE A 16 3.75 3.12 9.87
C ILE A 16 2.57 4.07 10.04
N ALA A 17 2.01 4.10 11.25
CA ALA A 17 0.90 4.99 11.57
C ALA A 17 1.42 6.37 12.00
N ASP A 18 0.60 7.41 11.76
CA ASP A 18 0.92 8.78 12.10
C ASP A 18 2.24 9.26 11.48
N TYR A 19 2.47 8.86 10.22
CA TYR A 19 3.65 9.22 9.46
C TYR A 19 3.25 9.45 7.99
N PRO A 20 3.76 10.47 7.33
CA PRO A 20 4.69 11.53 7.82
C PRO A 20 4.03 12.55 8.74
N GLU A 21 2.72 12.54 8.85
CA GLU A 21 1.98 13.45 9.70
C GLU A 21 0.92 12.68 10.49
N ARG A 22 0.35 13.33 11.50
CA ARG A 22 -0.71 12.76 12.29
C ARG A 22 -1.92 12.40 11.41
N ALA A 23 -2.58 11.29 11.71
CA ALA A 23 -3.73 10.74 10.98
C ALA A 23 -3.39 10.29 9.56
N MET A 24 -2.11 10.12 9.25
CA MET A 24 -1.64 9.52 8.01
C MET A 24 -0.98 8.18 8.30
N ALA A 25 -1.09 7.25 7.38
CA ALA A 25 -0.37 5.98 7.46
C ALA A 25 0.49 5.84 6.21
N TYR A 26 1.64 5.19 6.34
CA TYR A 26 2.54 4.97 5.24
C TYR A 26 2.81 3.48 5.08
N ILE A 27 2.59 2.97 3.86
CA ILE A 27 2.89 1.59 3.54
C ILE A 27 4.31 1.55 3.00
N GLY A 28 5.22 0.99 3.79
CA GLY A 28 6.63 0.91 3.41
C GLY A 28 6.92 -0.24 2.47
N LEU A 29 6.24 -1.36 2.67
CA LEU A 29 6.44 -2.56 1.88
C LEU A 29 5.13 -3.33 1.82
N PHE A 30 4.79 -3.80 0.62
CA PHE A 30 3.69 -4.73 0.45
C PHE A 30 4.14 -5.87 -0.44
N MET A 31 4.18 -7.07 0.13
CA MET A 31 4.54 -8.28 -0.59
C MET A 31 3.40 -9.28 -0.47
N MET A 32 3.07 -9.92 -1.57
CA MET A 32 1.99 -10.89 -1.63
C MET A 32 2.51 -12.19 -2.22
N GLU A 33 2.05 -13.31 -1.67
CA GLU A 33 2.43 -14.61 -2.18
C GLU A 33 2.06 -14.73 -3.66
N ALA A 34 3.00 -15.21 -4.48
CA ALA A 34 2.83 -15.24 -5.93
C ALA A 34 1.58 -16.03 -6.36
N SER A 35 1.27 -17.11 -5.64
CA SER A 35 0.15 -17.96 -5.97
C SER A 35 -1.22 -17.29 -5.82
N VAL A 36 -1.29 -16.16 -5.09
CA VAL A 36 -2.55 -15.46 -4.87
C VAL A 36 -2.61 -14.07 -5.51
N GLN A 37 -1.54 -13.67 -6.21
CA GLN A 37 -1.45 -12.31 -6.75
C GLN A 37 -2.53 -11.97 -7.76
N GLN A 38 -3.04 -12.95 -8.50
CA GLN A 38 -4.03 -12.70 -9.56
C GLN A 38 -5.46 -13.05 -9.16
N ALA A 39 -5.68 -13.40 -7.92
CA ALA A 39 -7.00 -13.81 -7.45
C ALA A 39 -7.83 -12.69 -6.84
N GLY A 40 -7.43 -11.43 -7.00
CA GLY A 40 -8.12 -10.28 -6.41
C GLY A 40 -7.91 -10.16 -4.90
N ILE A 41 -7.09 -11.01 -4.33
CA ILE A 41 -6.86 -11.04 -2.88
C ILE A 41 -6.14 -9.78 -2.43
N GLY A 42 -5.19 -9.28 -3.23
CA GLY A 42 -4.46 -8.06 -2.91
C GLY A 42 -5.39 -6.87 -2.75
N THR A 43 -6.34 -6.70 -3.65
CA THR A 43 -7.33 -5.63 -3.57
C THR A 43 -8.17 -5.76 -2.31
N ARG A 44 -8.58 -6.98 -1.96
CA ARG A 44 -9.36 -7.25 -0.77
C ARG A 44 -8.59 -6.90 0.51
N ILE A 45 -7.31 -7.27 0.55
CA ILE A 45 -6.43 -6.95 1.68
C ILE A 45 -6.31 -5.43 1.84
N VAL A 46 -6.09 -4.71 0.75
CA VAL A 46 -5.97 -3.24 0.78
C VAL A 46 -7.27 -2.61 1.27
N GLU A 47 -8.42 -3.07 0.77
CA GLU A 47 -9.71 -2.53 1.20
C GLU A 47 -9.98 -2.79 2.68
N ASP A 48 -9.69 -3.99 3.15
CA ASP A 48 -9.88 -4.33 4.56
C ASP A 48 -8.96 -3.51 5.46
N LEU A 49 -7.71 -3.33 5.04
CA LEU A 49 -6.75 -2.51 5.76
C LEU A 49 -7.21 -1.06 5.82
N CYS A 50 -7.64 -0.49 4.71
CA CYS A 50 -8.09 0.90 4.66
C CYS A 50 -9.32 1.12 5.54
N ARG A 51 -10.24 0.17 5.55
CA ARG A 51 -11.41 0.23 6.43
C ARG A 51 -10.99 0.25 7.89
N HIS A 52 -10.09 -0.64 8.26
CA HIS A 52 -9.58 -0.72 9.63
C HIS A 52 -8.87 0.56 10.04
N LEU A 53 -8.01 1.10 9.18
CA LEU A 53 -7.30 2.35 9.45
C LEU A 53 -8.26 3.52 9.61
N ALA A 54 -9.28 3.59 8.77
CA ALA A 54 -10.30 4.64 8.87
C ALA A 54 -11.03 4.58 10.22
N GLU A 55 -11.34 3.37 10.68
CA GLU A 55 -11.98 3.18 11.98
C GLU A 55 -11.08 3.65 13.12
N GLU A 56 -9.76 3.60 12.95
CA GLU A 56 -8.81 4.07 13.95
C GLU A 56 -8.45 5.55 13.82
N GLY A 57 -9.12 6.26 12.92
CA GLY A 57 -8.93 7.70 12.78
C GLY A 57 -7.90 8.11 11.75
N ILE A 58 -7.34 7.18 11.01
CA ILE A 58 -6.43 7.49 9.90
C ILE A 58 -7.25 8.04 8.74
N ARG A 59 -6.82 9.15 8.17
CA ARG A 59 -7.55 9.82 7.09
C ARG A 59 -6.89 9.68 5.73
N THR A 60 -5.60 9.38 5.69
CA THR A 60 -4.84 9.31 4.44
C THR A 60 -3.81 8.21 4.53
N VAL A 61 -3.65 7.47 3.43
CA VAL A 61 -2.63 6.43 3.30
C VAL A 61 -1.71 6.83 2.15
N ARG A 62 -0.41 6.78 2.39
CA ARG A 62 0.62 7.05 1.38
C ARG A 62 1.49 5.84 1.15
N LEU A 63 2.06 5.77 -0.04
CA LEU A 63 3.04 4.75 -0.41
C LEU A 63 3.85 5.22 -1.62
N CYS A 64 4.87 4.45 -1.97
CA CYS A 64 5.65 4.71 -3.17
C CYS A 64 5.76 3.44 -3.99
N TRP A 65 5.91 3.60 -5.31
CA TRP A 65 6.38 2.51 -6.17
C TRP A 65 7.53 3.00 -7.04
N VAL A 66 8.34 2.08 -7.52
CA VAL A 66 9.46 2.41 -8.40
C VAL A 66 8.92 2.85 -9.75
N LYS A 67 9.37 4.01 -10.23
CA LYS A 67 8.99 4.49 -11.55
C LYS A 67 9.44 3.50 -12.62
N GLY A 68 8.54 3.19 -13.55
CA GLY A 68 8.82 2.20 -14.57
C GLY A 68 8.40 0.79 -14.21
N ASN A 69 7.73 0.62 -13.07
CA ASN A 69 7.13 -0.67 -12.71
C ASN A 69 5.63 -0.60 -13.00
N PRO A 70 5.19 -0.97 -14.22
CA PRO A 70 3.79 -0.82 -14.62
C PRO A 70 2.86 -1.72 -13.83
N GLN A 71 3.34 -2.86 -13.34
CA GLN A 71 2.52 -3.78 -12.56
C GLN A 71 2.13 -3.17 -11.22
N ALA A 72 3.10 -2.58 -10.52
CA ALA A 72 2.84 -1.91 -9.25
C ALA A 72 1.95 -0.69 -9.45
N GLU A 73 2.24 0.12 -10.46
CA GLU A 73 1.44 1.30 -10.77
C GLU A 73 -0.01 0.92 -11.04
N HIS A 74 -0.23 -0.10 -11.86
CA HIS A 74 -1.58 -0.56 -12.19
C HIS A 74 -2.33 -1.01 -10.95
N PHE A 75 -1.67 -1.80 -10.11
CA PHE A 75 -2.28 -2.31 -8.87
C PHE A 75 -2.69 -1.18 -7.94
N TRP A 76 -1.79 -0.24 -7.67
CA TRP A 76 -2.09 0.84 -6.72
C TRP A 76 -3.10 1.84 -7.26
N ARG A 77 -3.04 2.17 -8.56
CA ARG A 77 -4.06 3.03 -9.16
C ARG A 77 -5.44 2.39 -9.13
N LYS A 78 -5.51 1.10 -9.40
CA LYS A 78 -6.74 0.34 -9.32
C LYS A 78 -7.31 0.38 -7.89
N ASN A 79 -6.45 0.46 -6.89
CA ASN A 79 -6.84 0.54 -5.50
C ASN A 79 -6.97 1.99 -5.00
N GLN A 80 -7.18 2.93 -5.92
CA GLN A 80 -7.53 4.32 -5.63
C GLN A 80 -6.38 5.15 -5.07
N PHE A 81 -5.15 4.73 -5.29
CA PHE A 81 -3.99 5.55 -4.96
C PHE A 81 -3.64 6.42 -6.16
N ALA A 82 -3.60 7.73 -5.94
CA ALA A 82 -3.30 8.70 -6.98
C ALA A 82 -1.87 9.22 -6.81
N PRO A 83 -1.08 9.27 -7.89
CA PRO A 83 0.27 9.85 -7.81
C PRO A 83 0.23 11.31 -7.37
N ILE A 84 1.17 11.67 -6.48
CA ILE A 84 1.33 13.04 -6.02
C ILE A 84 2.53 13.68 -6.70
N ARG A 85 3.68 12.99 -6.68
CA ARG A 85 4.92 13.49 -7.25
C ARG A 85 5.94 12.38 -7.38
N GLU A 86 7.02 12.64 -8.11
CA GLU A 86 8.18 11.77 -8.15
C GLU A 86 9.23 12.27 -7.18
N THR A 87 9.98 11.36 -6.59
CA THR A 87 11.05 11.67 -5.68
C THR A 87 12.11 10.58 -5.77
N GLN A 88 13.23 10.78 -5.08
CA GLN A 88 14.31 9.80 -5.06
C GLN A 88 14.25 9.00 -3.77
N SER A 89 14.41 7.69 -3.89
CA SER A 89 14.56 6.83 -2.72
C SER A 89 15.97 6.97 -2.15
N MET A 90 16.20 6.41 -0.97
CA MET A 90 17.52 6.44 -0.34
C MET A 90 18.56 5.68 -1.17
N SER A 91 18.13 4.71 -1.97
CA SER A 91 19.02 3.98 -2.87
C SER A 91 19.23 4.66 -4.21
N GLY A 92 18.66 5.84 -4.42
CA GLY A 92 18.84 6.63 -5.64
C GLY A 92 17.89 6.32 -6.75
N GLN A 93 16.92 5.43 -6.53
CA GLN A 93 15.89 5.14 -7.53
C GLN A 93 14.82 6.22 -7.54
N THR A 94 14.29 6.53 -8.74
CA THR A 94 13.13 7.40 -8.83
C THR A 94 11.89 6.60 -8.47
N VAL A 95 11.11 7.14 -7.52
CA VAL A 95 9.88 6.52 -7.07
C VAL A 95 8.73 7.50 -7.22
N VAL A 96 7.52 6.96 -7.37
CA VAL A 96 6.29 7.74 -7.45
C VAL A 96 5.62 7.68 -6.08
N LEU A 97 5.46 8.83 -5.46
CA LEU A 97 4.72 8.95 -4.21
C LEU A 97 3.23 9.05 -4.54
N ALA A 98 2.42 8.25 -3.89
CA ALA A 98 0.99 8.19 -4.13
C ALA A 98 0.20 8.22 -2.84
N GLU A 99 -1.06 8.61 -2.94
CA GLU A 99 -1.90 8.83 -1.78
C GLU A 99 -3.33 8.39 -2.05
N ARG A 100 -3.97 7.84 -1.03
CA ARG A 100 -5.39 7.56 -1.02
C ARG A 100 -6.02 8.19 0.21
N ARG A 101 -7.08 8.97 0.02
CA ARG A 101 -7.83 9.53 1.15
C ARG A 101 -8.89 8.55 1.59
N LEU A 102 -8.98 8.38 2.91
CA LEU A 102 -10.00 7.54 3.54
C LEU A 102 -11.14 8.42 4.01
N LYS A 103 -12.32 7.86 4.00
CA LYS A 103 -13.49 8.60 4.46
C LYS A 103 -13.63 8.53 5.98
#